data_453be5615e2b4ee2c2068ed95a04e4b4
#
_entry.id   453be5615e2b4ee2c2068ed95a04e4b4
#
_cell.length_a   1.000
_cell.length_b   1.000
_cell.length_c   1.000
_cell.angle_alpha   90.00
_cell.angle_beta   90.00
_cell.angle_gamma   90.00
#
_symmetry.space_group_name_H-M   'P 1'
#
loop_
_entity.id
_entity.type
_entity.pdbx_description
1 polymer ?
#
loop_
_entity_poly.entity_id
_entity_poly.type
_entity_poly.pdbx_seq_one_letter_code
_entity_poly.pdbx_strand_id
1 'polypeptide(L)'
;MRAPLLAVLVLLAPGIFAQNTSQSNDWMTPAEQSNYRTTPDYTATMTYLRRIAAAKPQQVRIEPFGKTGESRELDIVITSKDGVFDPEKLHAAKRPIVLVQNAIHAGEMDGKDSCLALLRDMVITGKESALLDRAVFVFIPMYNADGHERRSPYNRINQNGPEQMGWRGNAMNINLNRDYMKADAPETRAFMAMFHRWLPDFFVDDHVTDGADFQYDVTFTIERFTNLNADTGHWLDESVIPDLEHQVDASGHLASPTYISLVDDSDPAKGLGFDSFVPRFSTGYMNLENRPSMLVEMHMLKDYRTRVTGNYELLRALLKVVNRDADKLIALNATADREAEQLGAHPLGNVGYPLALAWSGETTPFLFRGYKYTRELSAVSGSVWVQYSHDPWNVTLPMQTGAKVSISSVPPAAYIIPAQWTHVIDVLAAHQVVMHRTTAAWTAPVETYRCTNGNWQQPPFEGHHPMFAGEGSNGHPGHPPQCTLVTETMTFPADSAVVELNQRLSHVAMAWLEPMAPDSAMAWNAFDPIFEQREYGEPYVLEKLAREMMEKDPRLQTEFEQRIENDPKFSADPRARLEFFYDHSPWVDPKLGLYPVGRLTKLDGVPLR
;
A
#
# COMPACT_ATOMS: atom_id res chain seq x y z
N MET A 1 93.88 6.43 15.62
CA MET A 1 92.79 7.41 15.38
C MET A 1 91.49 6.64 15.27
N ARG A 2 90.62 6.74 16.27
CA ARG A 2 89.32 6.06 16.33
C ARG A 2 88.27 7.10 16.11
N ALA A 3 87.41 6.89 15.12
CA ALA A 3 86.22 7.72 14.86
C ALA A 3 85.01 7.14 15.64
N PRO A 4 84.12 7.96 16.23
CA PRO A 4 82.93 7.48 16.92
C PRO A 4 81.75 7.30 15.97
N LEU A 5 81.04 6.18 16.13
CA LEU A 5 79.74 5.92 15.51
C LEU A 5 78.65 6.77 16.21
N LEU A 6 77.90 7.54 15.44
CA LEU A 6 76.73 8.23 15.91
C LEU A 6 75.53 7.30 15.70
N ALA A 7 74.89 6.84 16.78
CA ALA A 7 73.59 6.12 16.72
C ALA A 7 72.43 7.12 16.69
N VAL A 8 71.64 7.10 15.61
CA VAL A 8 70.42 7.84 15.51
C VAL A 8 69.28 6.98 16.06
N LEU A 9 68.68 7.42 17.17
CA LEU A 9 67.53 6.81 17.79
C LEU A 9 66.26 7.36 17.07
N VAL A 10 65.54 6.52 16.28
CA VAL A 10 64.23 6.85 15.72
C VAL A 10 63.16 6.49 16.77
N LEU A 11 62.58 7.51 17.41
CA LEU A 11 61.41 7.37 18.24
C LEU A 11 60.17 7.22 17.33
N LEU A 12 59.66 6.00 17.18
CA LEU A 12 58.34 5.72 16.65
C LEU A 12 57.30 6.07 17.70
N ALA A 13 56.47 7.06 17.41
CA ALA A 13 55.33 7.40 18.22
C ALA A 13 54.15 6.43 17.92
N PRO A 14 53.64 5.67 18.90
CA PRO A 14 52.41 4.91 18.75
C PRO A 14 51.25 5.79 19.28
N GLY A 15 50.51 6.43 18.43
CA GLY A 15 49.53 7.36 18.99
C GLY A 15 48.29 7.75 18.15
N ILE A 16 48.15 7.26 16.92
CA ILE A 16 47.05 7.78 16.07
C ILE A 16 45.99 6.70 15.71
N PHE A 17 46.27 5.41 15.87
CA PHE A 17 45.31 4.36 15.50
C PHE A 17 44.31 3.95 16.61
N ALA A 18 44.56 4.29 17.87
CA ALA A 18 43.70 3.88 18.99
C ALA A 18 42.49 4.80 19.21
N GLN A 19 42.52 6.05 18.72
CA GLN A 19 41.39 7.00 18.91
C GLN A 19 40.22 6.74 17.97
N ASN A 20 40.43 6.25 16.75
CA ASN A 20 39.33 6.00 15.80
C ASN A 20 38.53 4.73 16.12
N THR A 21 39.13 3.71 16.70
CA THR A 21 38.43 2.46 17.05
C THR A 21 37.57 2.60 18.31
N SER A 22 37.98 3.43 19.29
CA SER A 22 37.15 3.68 20.48
C SER A 22 35.95 4.55 20.20
N GLN A 23 36.06 5.54 19.30
CA GLN A 23 34.91 6.39 18.89
C GLN A 23 33.88 5.62 18.05
N SER A 24 34.26 4.63 17.24
CA SER A 24 33.31 3.81 16.49
C SER A 24 32.48 2.90 17.38
N ASN A 25 33.05 2.33 18.42
CA ASN A 25 32.35 1.47 19.37
C ASN A 25 31.29 2.22 20.22
N ASP A 26 31.50 3.51 20.46
CA ASP A 26 30.58 4.34 21.25
C ASP A 26 29.22 4.60 20.55
N TRP A 27 29.15 4.44 19.22
CA TRP A 27 27.98 4.70 18.41
C TRP A 27 27.36 3.44 17.76
N MET A 28 27.74 2.25 18.24
CA MET A 28 27.07 1.02 17.82
C MET A 28 25.56 1.12 18.10
N THR A 29 24.75 0.68 17.15
CA THR A 29 23.30 0.58 17.36
C THR A 29 22.99 -0.46 18.44
N PRO A 30 21.82 -0.41 19.11
CA PRO A 30 21.45 -1.43 20.09
C PRO A 30 21.42 -2.86 19.50
N ALA A 31 21.04 -3.01 18.23
CA ALA A 31 21.08 -4.29 17.54
C ALA A 31 22.52 -4.81 17.39
N GLU A 32 23.46 -3.95 16.94
CA GLU A 32 24.88 -4.28 16.86
C GLU A 32 25.49 -4.64 18.24
N GLN A 33 25.14 -3.90 19.29
CA GLN A 33 25.61 -4.16 20.66
C GLN A 33 25.18 -5.52 21.17
N SER A 34 23.99 -5.99 20.80
CA SER A 34 23.50 -7.34 21.12
C SER A 34 24.03 -8.43 20.20
N ASN A 35 24.91 -8.09 19.24
CA ASN A 35 25.31 -8.97 18.15
C ASN A 35 24.11 -9.45 17.31
N TYR A 36 23.14 -8.56 17.07
CA TYR A 36 21.89 -8.80 16.33
C TYR A 36 20.98 -9.89 16.92
N ARG A 37 21.09 -10.16 18.23
CA ARG A 37 20.14 -11.05 18.92
C ARG A 37 18.84 -10.34 19.26
N THR A 38 18.91 -9.05 19.57
CA THR A 38 17.76 -8.24 19.98
C THR A 38 17.64 -7.00 19.11
N THR A 39 16.45 -6.46 19.04
CA THR A 39 16.12 -5.15 18.48
C THR A 39 15.68 -4.22 19.63
N PRO A 40 16.02 -2.91 19.60
CA PRO A 40 15.60 -1.98 20.63
C PRO A 40 14.07 -1.81 20.68
N ASP A 41 13.53 -1.61 21.86
CA ASP A 41 12.14 -1.17 22.07
C ASP A 41 11.96 0.31 21.64
N TYR A 42 10.73 0.82 21.75
CA TYR A 42 10.41 2.20 21.41
C TYR A 42 11.30 3.21 22.15
N THR A 43 11.42 3.04 23.46
CA THR A 43 12.19 3.97 24.32
C THR A 43 13.68 3.95 23.97
N ALA A 44 14.28 2.78 23.81
CA ALA A 44 15.68 2.62 23.43
C ALA A 44 15.96 3.16 22.02
N THR A 45 15.07 2.91 21.07
CA THR A 45 15.14 3.43 19.70
C THR A 45 15.15 4.96 19.71
N MET A 46 14.15 5.57 20.36
CA MET A 46 14.04 7.02 20.42
C MET A 46 15.17 7.67 21.22
N THR A 47 15.68 7.01 22.25
CA THR A 47 16.85 7.48 23.01
C THR A 47 18.09 7.51 22.12
N TYR A 48 18.33 6.48 21.32
CA TYR A 48 19.46 6.43 20.39
C TYR A 48 19.34 7.53 19.32
N LEU A 49 18.15 7.70 18.73
CA LEU A 49 17.88 8.73 17.73
C LEU A 49 18.06 10.15 18.28
N ARG A 50 17.53 10.43 19.48
CA ARG A 50 17.71 11.73 20.17
C ARG A 50 19.17 12.00 20.49
N ARG A 51 19.97 10.98 20.84
CA ARG A 51 21.41 11.09 21.05
C ARG A 51 22.13 11.52 19.76
N ILE A 52 21.78 10.94 18.62
CA ILE A 52 22.35 11.35 17.31
C ILE A 52 21.93 12.78 16.96
N ALA A 53 20.64 13.11 17.09
CA ALA A 53 20.14 14.45 16.81
C ALA A 53 20.81 15.52 17.70
N ALA A 54 21.03 15.23 18.97
CA ALA A 54 21.75 16.13 19.88
C ALA A 54 23.22 16.29 19.49
N ALA A 55 23.88 15.26 18.98
CA ALA A 55 25.27 15.31 18.51
C ALA A 55 25.41 16.03 17.15
N LYS A 56 24.36 16.02 16.32
CA LYS A 56 24.34 16.56 14.94
C LYS A 56 23.11 17.42 14.67
N PRO A 57 22.80 18.45 15.47
CA PRO A 57 21.56 19.22 15.37
C PRO A 57 21.44 20.03 14.06
N GLN A 58 22.54 20.20 13.34
CA GLN A 58 22.56 20.84 12.02
C GLN A 58 22.29 19.87 10.87
N GLN A 59 22.20 18.55 11.13
CA GLN A 59 22.02 17.54 10.10
C GLN A 59 20.84 16.61 10.38
N VAL A 60 20.40 16.51 11.64
CA VAL A 60 19.35 15.59 12.05
C VAL A 60 18.30 16.31 12.87
N ARG A 61 17.03 16.12 12.50
CA ARG A 61 15.85 16.59 13.24
C ARG A 61 14.88 15.45 13.42
N ILE A 62 14.22 15.40 14.57
CA ILE A 62 13.10 14.49 14.84
C ILE A 62 11.85 15.36 14.98
N GLU A 63 10.81 15.05 14.21
CA GLU A 63 9.53 15.77 14.25
C GLU A 63 8.39 14.79 14.46
N PRO A 64 7.50 15.03 15.44
CA PRO A 64 6.30 14.25 15.60
C PRO A 64 5.31 14.60 14.47
N PHE A 65 4.62 13.59 13.94
CA PHE A 65 3.58 13.79 12.93
C PHE A 65 2.19 13.28 13.37
N GLY A 66 2.10 12.59 14.51
CA GLY A 66 0.84 12.09 15.03
C GLY A 66 1.01 11.27 16.29
N LYS A 67 -0.06 10.57 16.66
CA LYS A 67 -0.09 9.65 17.78
C LYS A 67 -0.80 8.36 17.41
N THR A 68 -0.36 7.26 18.00
CA THR A 68 -1.02 5.97 17.92
C THR A 68 -2.29 5.91 18.77
N GLY A 69 -3.06 4.83 18.62
CA GLY A 69 -4.22 4.56 19.44
C GLY A 69 -3.95 4.54 20.95
N GLU A 70 -2.75 4.11 21.38
CA GLU A 70 -2.28 4.14 22.77
C GLU A 70 -1.51 5.42 23.11
N SER A 71 -1.62 6.46 22.30
CA SER A 71 -1.04 7.80 22.51
C SER A 71 0.48 7.88 22.48
N ARG A 72 1.19 6.91 21.87
CA ARG A 72 2.62 7.02 21.56
C ARG A 72 2.83 8.01 20.43
N GLU A 73 3.91 8.79 20.51
CA GLU A 73 4.30 9.71 19.44
C GLU A 73 4.69 8.90 18.19
N LEU A 74 4.24 9.38 17.04
CA LEU A 74 4.70 8.94 15.73
C LEU A 74 5.67 10.00 15.21
N ASP A 75 6.92 9.60 15.03
CA ASP A 75 8.00 10.51 14.67
C ASP A 75 8.56 10.21 13.29
N ILE A 76 8.96 11.26 12.57
CA ILE A 76 9.89 11.17 11.44
C ILE A 76 11.28 11.65 11.86
N VAL A 77 12.29 11.00 11.32
CA VAL A 77 13.69 11.41 11.45
C VAL A 77 14.14 11.97 10.11
N ILE A 78 14.53 13.23 10.11
CA ILE A 78 14.92 13.97 8.90
C ILE A 78 16.43 14.17 8.94
N THR A 79 17.09 13.78 7.85
CA THR A 79 18.54 13.90 7.71
C THR A 79 18.89 14.70 6.46
N SER A 80 19.52 15.85 6.65
CA SER A 80 19.88 16.79 5.59
C SER A 80 21.31 17.28 5.78
N LYS A 81 22.10 17.35 4.71
CA LYS A 81 23.52 17.74 4.77
C LYS A 81 23.73 19.16 5.27
N ASP A 82 22.87 20.07 4.87
CA ASP A 82 22.97 21.52 5.06
C ASP A 82 22.00 22.08 6.11
N GLY A 83 21.27 21.20 6.83
CA GLY A 83 20.36 21.59 7.90
C GLY A 83 19.05 22.22 7.41
N VAL A 84 18.70 22.05 6.16
CA VAL A 84 17.37 22.42 5.65
C VAL A 84 16.39 21.29 5.99
N PHE A 85 15.41 21.59 6.86
CA PHE A 85 14.39 20.66 7.34
C PHE A 85 12.96 21.12 7.00
N ASP A 86 12.85 22.04 6.08
CA ASP A 86 11.59 22.60 5.60
C ASP A 86 11.31 22.02 4.21
N PRO A 87 10.22 21.25 4.01
CA PRO A 87 9.95 20.58 2.75
C PRO A 87 9.76 21.55 1.58
N GLU A 88 9.13 22.72 1.78
CA GLU A 88 8.96 23.72 0.72
C GLU A 88 10.32 24.24 0.21
N LYS A 89 11.26 24.47 1.13
CA LYS A 89 12.62 24.89 0.77
C LYS A 89 13.40 23.77 0.07
N LEU A 90 13.20 22.52 0.46
CA LEU A 90 13.84 21.37 -0.16
C LEU A 90 13.35 21.19 -1.60
N HIS A 91 12.04 21.26 -1.83
CA HIS A 91 11.46 21.22 -3.18
C HIS A 91 11.91 22.41 -4.03
N ALA A 92 11.92 23.62 -3.49
CA ALA A 92 12.43 24.81 -4.19
C ALA A 92 13.91 24.68 -4.56
N ALA A 93 14.71 24.02 -3.73
CA ALA A 93 16.12 23.73 -3.97
C ALA A 93 16.36 22.47 -4.84
N LYS A 94 15.31 21.80 -5.31
CA LYS A 94 15.35 20.55 -6.08
C LYS A 94 16.18 19.48 -5.39
N ARG A 95 15.90 19.28 -4.11
CA ARG A 95 16.50 18.22 -3.30
C ARG A 95 15.49 17.10 -3.12
N PRO A 96 15.68 15.93 -3.76
CA PRO A 96 14.74 14.83 -3.64
C PRO A 96 14.68 14.30 -2.21
N ILE A 97 13.46 14.01 -1.76
CA ILE A 97 13.16 13.45 -0.45
C ILE A 97 12.88 11.96 -0.61
N VAL A 98 13.67 11.11 0.06
CA VAL A 98 13.41 9.68 0.18
C VAL A 98 12.79 9.42 1.53
N LEU A 99 11.56 8.88 1.55
CA LEU A 99 10.84 8.50 2.76
C LEU A 99 10.88 6.98 2.91
N VAL A 100 11.45 6.49 4.02
CA VAL A 100 11.45 5.07 4.39
C VAL A 100 10.50 4.84 5.55
N GLN A 101 9.54 3.95 5.39
CA GLN A 101 8.63 3.52 6.42
C GLN A 101 9.05 2.17 6.97
N ASN A 102 9.18 2.08 8.30
CA ASN A 102 9.58 0.84 8.97
C ASN A 102 8.51 0.36 9.93
N ALA A 103 8.48 -0.95 10.13
CA ALA A 103 7.67 -1.62 11.15
C ALA A 103 6.16 -1.32 11.04
N ILE A 104 5.62 -1.25 9.82
CA ILE A 104 4.16 -1.26 9.61
C ILE A 104 3.57 -2.57 10.13
N HIS A 105 4.23 -3.70 9.85
CA HIS A 105 4.07 -4.93 10.61
C HIS A 105 5.13 -4.93 11.70
N ALA A 106 4.73 -4.69 12.90
CA ALA A 106 5.62 -4.33 14.00
C ALA A 106 6.60 -5.42 14.47
N GLY A 107 6.50 -6.63 13.93
CA GLY A 107 7.49 -7.71 14.12
C GLY A 107 8.60 -7.73 13.07
N GLU A 108 8.47 -6.93 12.00
CA GLU A 108 9.38 -6.81 10.88
C GLU A 108 10.28 -5.59 11.10
N MET A 109 11.39 -5.79 11.83
CA MET A 109 12.16 -4.67 12.38
C MET A 109 13.50 -4.42 11.68
N ASP A 110 13.76 -5.12 10.59
CA ASP A 110 15.04 -5.10 9.89
C ASP A 110 15.36 -3.71 9.34
N GLY A 111 14.36 -3.08 8.69
CA GLY A 111 14.49 -1.73 8.15
C GLY A 111 14.73 -0.67 9.22
N LYS A 112 14.06 -0.80 10.39
CA LYS A 112 14.30 0.12 11.52
C LYS A 112 15.77 0.10 11.94
N ASP A 113 16.33 -1.08 12.18
CA ASP A 113 17.69 -1.19 12.67
C ASP A 113 18.72 -0.86 11.58
N SER A 114 18.40 -1.10 10.30
CA SER A 114 19.17 -0.64 9.14
C SER A 114 19.21 0.89 9.04
N CYS A 115 18.07 1.56 9.21
CA CYS A 115 18.00 3.02 9.20
C CYS A 115 18.78 3.66 10.34
N LEU A 116 18.81 3.03 11.55
CA LEU A 116 19.63 3.50 12.66
C LEU A 116 21.12 3.44 12.32
N ALA A 117 21.58 2.33 11.71
CA ALA A 117 22.95 2.14 11.31
C ALA A 117 23.34 3.10 10.16
N LEU A 118 22.48 3.25 9.16
CA LEU A 118 22.70 4.12 8.01
C LEU A 118 22.76 5.60 8.44
N LEU A 119 21.85 6.04 9.30
CA LEU A 119 21.86 7.39 9.87
C LEU A 119 23.19 7.67 10.59
N ARG A 120 23.63 6.76 11.47
CA ARG A 120 24.92 6.88 12.15
C ARG A 120 26.06 7.02 11.13
N ASP A 121 26.08 6.19 10.10
CA ASP A 121 27.17 6.19 9.12
C ASP A 121 27.16 7.42 8.23
N MET A 122 26.01 8.00 7.97
CA MET A 122 25.92 9.28 7.27
C MET A 122 26.44 10.47 8.09
N VAL A 123 26.04 10.59 9.36
CA VAL A 123 26.23 11.84 10.11
C VAL A 123 27.23 11.76 11.25
N ILE A 124 27.48 10.58 11.84
CA ILE A 124 28.41 10.42 12.97
C ILE A 124 29.78 9.99 12.48
N THR A 125 29.85 8.82 11.79
CA THR A 125 31.13 8.31 11.28
C THR A 125 31.56 9.02 10.00
N GLY A 126 30.60 9.54 9.24
CA GLY A 126 30.85 10.19 7.94
C GLY A 126 31.16 9.21 6.80
N LYS A 127 31.15 7.91 7.06
CA LYS A 127 31.43 6.86 6.07
C LYS A 127 30.53 6.97 4.84
N GLU A 128 29.25 7.27 5.05
CA GLU A 128 28.23 7.37 4.01
C GLU A 128 27.70 8.82 3.83
N SER A 129 28.48 9.83 4.22
CA SER A 129 28.05 11.25 4.16
C SER A 129 27.68 11.74 2.74
N ALA A 130 28.28 11.15 1.71
CA ALA A 130 27.99 11.47 0.31
C ALA A 130 26.54 11.12 -0.11
N LEU A 131 25.86 10.24 0.60
CA LEU A 131 24.45 9.91 0.35
C LEU A 131 23.51 11.10 0.57
N LEU A 132 23.97 12.13 1.26
CA LEU A 132 23.21 13.36 1.53
C LEU A 132 23.60 14.53 0.61
N ASP A 133 24.43 14.32 -0.43
CA ASP A 133 24.91 15.39 -1.30
C ASP A 133 23.76 16.08 -2.06
N ARG A 134 22.80 15.31 -2.54
CA ARG A 134 21.59 15.78 -3.22
C ARG A 134 20.31 15.36 -2.46
N ALA A 135 20.24 14.11 -2.01
CA ALA A 135 19.07 13.56 -1.35
C ALA A 135 18.91 14.06 0.10
N VAL A 136 17.67 14.08 0.54
CA VAL A 136 17.27 14.18 1.96
C VAL A 136 16.70 12.83 2.37
N PHE A 137 17.26 12.27 3.44
CA PHE A 137 16.82 10.98 3.95
C PHE A 137 15.86 11.20 5.12
N VAL A 138 14.62 10.74 4.95
CA VAL A 138 13.56 10.79 5.95
C VAL A 138 13.11 9.38 6.24
N PHE A 139 12.93 9.02 7.51
CA PHE A 139 12.36 7.73 7.83
C PHE A 139 11.45 7.77 9.05
N ILE A 140 10.44 6.91 9.05
CA ILE A 140 9.59 6.59 10.19
C ILE A 140 10.22 5.38 10.88
N PRO A 141 10.73 5.50 12.12
CA PRO A 141 11.39 4.37 12.78
C PRO A 141 10.40 3.24 13.13
N MET A 142 9.20 3.57 13.57
CA MET A 142 8.19 2.60 14.01
C MET A 142 6.80 3.14 13.68
N TYR A 143 6.25 2.73 12.53
CA TYR A 143 4.93 3.19 12.13
C TYR A 143 3.83 2.57 13.00
N ASN A 144 3.88 1.27 13.24
CA ASN A 144 3.00 0.59 14.19
C ASN A 144 3.65 0.52 15.58
N ALA A 145 3.79 1.68 16.26
CA ALA A 145 4.49 1.73 17.53
C ALA A 145 3.76 0.97 18.66
N ASP A 146 2.44 0.84 18.61
CA ASP A 146 1.69 0.06 19.61
C ASP A 146 1.90 -1.44 19.43
N GLY A 147 1.81 -1.92 18.20
CA GLY A 147 2.15 -3.31 17.89
C GLY A 147 3.61 -3.64 18.19
N HIS A 148 4.53 -2.66 18.01
CA HIS A 148 5.95 -2.81 18.32
C HIS A 148 6.20 -3.10 19.81
N GLU A 149 5.45 -2.49 20.70
CA GLU A 149 5.58 -2.68 22.15
C GLU A 149 4.85 -3.92 22.68
N ARG A 150 4.00 -4.54 21.89
CA ARG A 150 3.42 -5.87 22.21
C ARG A 150 4.41 -7.00 21.93
N ARG A 151 5.54 -6.98 22.61
CA ARG A 151 6.71 -7.84 22.35
C ARG A 151 6.54 -9.26 22.87
N SER A 152 6.90 -10.24 22.03
CA SER A 152 6.93 -11.65 22.39
C SER A 152 7.85 -12.42 21.44
N PRO A 153 8.49 -13.53 21.90
CA PRO A 153 9.21 -14.43 21.00
C PRO A 153 8.28 -15.25 20.10
N TYR A 154 6.97 -15.21 20.32
CA TYR A 154 5.96 -16.02 19.63
C TYR A 154 5.11 -15.22 18.63
N ASN A 155 5.38 -13.94 18.42
CA ASN A 155 4.55 -13.10 17.56
C ASN A 155 4.72 -13.39 16.05
N ARG A 156 5.84 -13.99 15.65
CA ARG A 156 6.18 -14.26 14.23
C ARG A 156 6.72 -15.68 14.06
N ILE A 157 5.81 -16.65 13.90
CA ILE A 157 6.17 -18.07 13.75
C ILE A 157 7.04 -18.33 12.50
N ASN A 158 6.87 -17.55 11.46
CA ASN A 158 7.59 -17.70 10.20
C ASN A 158 9.00 -17.11 10.22
N GLN A 159 9.35 -16.26 11.21
CA GLN A 159 10.52 -15.39 11.14
C GLN A 159 11.63 -15.85 12.11
N ASN A 160 12.86 -15.94 11.59
CA ASN A 160 14.04 -16.30 12.38
C ASN A 160 14.63 -15.08 13.12
N GLY A 161 14.07 -14.82 14.32
CA GLY A 161 14.53 -13.69 15.15
C GLY A 161 14.07 -12.30 14.69
N PRO A 162 14.40 -11.25 15.45
CA PRO A 162 15.14 -11.23 16.74
C PRO A 162 14.42 -11.96 17.89
N GLU A 163 15.07 -12.06 19.08
CA GLU A 163 14.54 -12.81 20.24
C GLU A 163 13.14 -12.42 20.65
N GLN A 164 12.76 -11.15 20.49
CA GLN A 164 11.42 -10.64 20.73
C GLN A 164 10.98 -9.74 19.59
N MET A 165 9.77 -9.95 19.11
CA MET A 165 9.20 -9.25 17.96
C MET A 165 7.85 -8.62 18.35
N GLY A 166 7.46 -7.55 17.67
CA GLY A 166 6.18 -6.90 17.85
C GLY A 166 5.02 -7.68 17.21
N TRP A 167 3.81 -7.22 17.48
CA TRP A 167 2.57 -7.78 16.95
C TRP A 167 2.15 -7.08 15.64
N ARG A 168 1.63 -7.84 14.67
CA ARG A 168 1.28 -7.34 13.34
C ARG A 168 0.24 -6.20 13.35
N GLY A 169 -0.83 -6.34 14.13
CA GLY A 169 -1.89 -5.33 14.24
C GLY A 169 -1.52 -4.19 15.19
N ASN A 170 -2.14 -3.02 14.99
CA ASN A 170 -2.02 -1.87 15.88
C ASN A 170 -2.84 -2.06 17.19
N ALA A 171 -3.05 -1.01 17.98
CA ALA A 171 -3.86 -1.04 19.20
C ALA A 171 -5.31 -1.50 18.96
N MET A 172 -5.87 -1.20 17.80
CA MET A 172 -7.22 -1.60 17.38
C MET A 172 -7.26 -2.96 16.67
N ASN A 173 -6.11 -3.66 16.60
CA ASN A 173 -5.90 -4.89 15.83
C ASN A 173 -6.12 -4.74 14.32
N ILE A 174 -5.94 -3.55 13.78
CA ILE A 174 -5.96 -3.27 12.34
C ILE A 174 -4.58 -3.52 11.76
N ASN A 175 -4.50 -4.15 10.59
CA ASN A 175 -3.30 -4.22 9.78
C ASN A 175 -3.14 -2.91 9.00
N LEU A 176 -2.19 -2.06 9.40
CA LEU A 176 -1.98 -0.76 8.78
C LEU A 176 -1.63 -0.85 7.28
N ASN A 177 -1.03 -1.98 6.82
CA ASN A 177 -0.79 -2.24 5.39
C ASN A 177 -2.02 -2.82 4.67
N ARG A 178 -3.22 -2.55 5.17
CA ARG A 178 -4.54 -2.75 4.55
C ARG A 178 -5.42 -1.52 4.72
N ASP A 179 -4.85 -0.44 5.26
CA ASP A 179 -5.62 0.74 5.70
C ASP A 179 -5.38 1.98 4.85
N TYR A 180 -4.46 1.94 3.89
CA TYR A 180 -4.08 3.14 3.12
C TYR A 180 -5.24 3.79 2.40
N MET A 181 -6.19 3.02 1.85
CA MET A 181 -7.32 3.63 1.13
C MET A 181 -8.50 3.99 2.03
N LYS A 182 -8.85 3.13 3.00
CA LYS A 182 -10.01 3.38 3.88
C LYS A 182 -9.71 4.33 5.05
N ALA A 183 -8.44 4.46 5.45
CA ALA A 183 -7.94 5.40 6.47
C ALA A 183 -8.73 5.37 7.80
N ASP A 184 -9.00 4.18 8.33
CA ASP A 184 -9.71 3.99 9.59
C ASP A 184 -8.83 4.27 10.80
N ALA A 185 -7.55 3.87 10.74
CA ALA A 185 -6.61 3.99 11.83
C ALA A 185 -6.11 5.45 12.01
N PRO A 186 -5.94 5.92 13.25
CA PRO A 186 -5.37 7.24 13.51
C PRO A 186 -3.95 7.38 12.96
N GLU A 187 -3.16 6.30 12.95
CA GLU A 187 -1.83 6.24 12.37
C GLU A 187 -1.86 6.57 10.87
N THR A 188 -2.79 5.96 10.12
CA THR A 188 -2.94 6.19 8.68
C THR A 188 -3.34 7.64 8.38
N ARG A 189 -4.28 8.21 9.13
CA ARG A 189 -4.67 9.62 8.97
C ARG A 189 -3.53 10.58 9.27
N ALA A 190 -2.74 10.29 10.31
CA ALA A 190 -1.54 11.06 10.64
C ALA A 190 -0.47 10.95 9.55
N PHE A 191 -0.26 9.72 9.02
CA PHE A 191 0.65 9.49 7.90
C PHE A 191 0.25 10.30 6.66
N MET A 192 -1.03 10.29 6.27
CA MET A 192 -1.50 11.07 5.12
C MET A 192 -1.20 12.56 5.27
N ALA A 193 -1.48 13.12 6.45
CA ALA A 193 -1.18 14.53 6.73
C ALA A 193 0.34 14.84 6.64
N MET A 194 1.18 13.97 7.16
CA MET A 194 2.63 14.06 7.07
C MET A 194 3.11 13.89 5.63
N PHE A 195 2.63 12.87 4.92
CA PHE A 195 3.02 12.58 3.56
C PHE A 195 2.74 13.76 2.62
N HIS A 196 1.54 14.34 2.68
CA HIS A 196 1.19 15.50 1.85
C HIS A 196 1.99 16.77 2.19
N ARG A 197 2.34 16.95 3.47
CA ARG A 197 3.21 18.04 3.87
C ARG A 197 4.63 17.88 3.33
N TRP A 198 5.17 16.65 3.39
CA TRP A 198 6.55 16.37 2.97
C TRP A 198 6.67 16.04 1.49
N LEU A 199 5.63 15.50 0.89
CA LEU A 199 5.51 15.08 -0.52
C LEU A 199 6.81 14.44 -1.04
N PRO A 200 7.21 13.28 -0.49
CA PRO A 200 8.47 12.63 -0.82
C PRO A 200 8.51 12.24 -2.31
N ASP A 201 9.72 12.24 -2.86
CA ASP A 201 9.97 11.92 -4.26
C ASP A 201 10.09 10.42 -4.50
N PHE A 202 10.51 9.66 -3.50
CA PHE A 202 10.57 8.21 -3.54
C PHE A 202 10.16 7.63 -2.18
N PHE A 203 9.32 6.61 -2.19
CA PHE A 203 8.84 5.94 -0.98
C PHE A 203 9.38 4.52 -0.87
N VAL A 204 9.71 4.08 0.34
CA VAL A 204 10.13 2.70 0.65
C VAL A 204 9.31 2.18 1.80
N ASP A 205 8.79 0.96 1.68
CA ASP A 205 8.13 0.23 2.75
C ASP A 205 8.90 -1.05 3.08
N ASP A 206 9.46 -1.11 4.28
CA ASP A 206 10.33 -2.21 4.72
C ASP A 206 9.54 -3.31 5.41
N HIS A 207 9.64 -4.53 4.85
CA HIS A 207 8.97 -5.75 5.29
C HIS A 207 9.90 -6.94 5.43
N VAL A 208 9.32 -8.05 5.86
CA VAL A 208 9.94 -9.38 5.92
C VAL A 208 9.02 -10.38 5.27
N THR A 209 9.49 -11.11 4.25
CA THR A 209 8.71 -12.03 3.43
C THR A 209 8.17 -13.22 4.20
N ASP A 210 7.16 -13.83 3.61
CA ASP A 210 6.71 -15.18 3.87
C ASP A 210 6.49 -15.95 2.55
N GLY A 211 6.32 -17.26 2.60
CA GLY A 211 5.89 -18.08 1.48
C GLY A 211 6.85 -19.20 1.08
N ALA A 212 8.09 -18.93 0.70
CA ALA A 212 9.03 -19.94 0.20
C ALA A 212 10.44 -19.81 0.84
N ASP A 213 11.22 -20.88 0.81
CA ASP A 213 12.63 -20.82 1.14
C ASP A 213 13.48 -20.68 -0.14
N PHE A 214 14.38 -19.69 -0.15
CA PHE A 214 15.23 -19.35 -1.29
C PHE A 214 16.57 -18.76 -0.84
N GLN A 215 17.50 -18.61 -1.81
CA GLN A 215 18.86 -18.15 -1.50
C GLN A 215 18.98 -16.64 -1.32
N TYR A 216 18.08 -15.85 -1.87
CA TYR A 216 18.11 -14.38 -1.75
C TYR A 216 18.04 -13.95 -0.29
N ASP A 217 18.85 -12.94 0.08
CA ASP A 217 18.75 -12.26 1.37
C ASP A 217 17.72 -11.14 1.32
N VAL A 218 17.65 -10.47 0.17
CA VAL A 218 16.81 -9.31 -0.11
C VAL A 218 15.94 -9.58 -1.32
N THR A 219 14.62 -9.41 -1.18
CA THR A 219 13.76 -9.25 -2.34
C THR A 219 13.14 -7.86 -2.31
N PHE A 220 12.95 -7.25 -3.47
CA PHE A 220 12.30 -5.95 -3.56
C PHE A 220 11.45 -5.86 -4.83
N THR A 221 10.37 -5.11 -4.77
CA THR A 221 9.52 -4.87 -5.93
C THR A 221 9.17 -3.39 -6.01
N ILE A 222 9.22 -2.86 -7.23
CA ILE A 222 8.74 -1.53 -7.55
C ILE A 222 7.56 -1.69 -8.48
N GLU A 223 6.38 -1.22 -8.08
CA GLU A 223 5.18 -1.31 -8.90
C GLU A 223 5.33 -0.46 -10.16
N ARG A 224 5.03 -1.03 -11.33
CA ARG A 224 5.28 -0.40 -12.64
C ARG A 224 4.06 -0.41 -13.55
N PHE A 225 3.00 -1.08 -13.16
CA PHE A 225 1.89 -1.41 -14.06
C PHE A 225 0.69 -0.49 -13.91
N THR A 226 0.44 0.06 -12.73
CA THR A 226 -0.73 0.88 -12.45
C THR A 226 -0.36 2.34 -12.27
N ASN A 227 -1.04 3.22 -12.99
CA ASN A 227 -1.09 4.67 -12.73
C ASN A 227 0.26 5.39 -12.64
N LEU A 228 1.35 4.66 -12.79
CA LEU A 228 2.67 5.24 -12.87
C LEU A 228 2.91 5.77 -14.29
N ASN A 229 3.43 6.97 -14.38
CA ASN A 229 3.83 7.56 -15.65
C ASN A 229 4.80 6.64 -16.42
N ALA A 230 4.59 6.47 -17.74
CA ALA A 230 5.38 5.55 -18.56
C ALA A 230 6.89 5.87 -18.53
N ASP A 231 7.27 7.15 -18.52
CA ASP A 231 8.69 7.55 -18.46
C ASP A 231 9.31 7.20 -17.11
N THR A 232 8.54 7.27 -16.03
CA THR A 232 8.95 6.78 -14.71
C THR A 232 9.15 5.27 -14.73
N GLY A 233 8.21 4.52 -15.33
CA GLY A 233 8.33 3.07 -15.49
C GLY A 233 9.60 2.68 -16.26
N HIS A 234 9.90 3.32 -17.38
CA HIS A 234 11.13 3.10 -18.15
C HIS A 234 12.41 3.40 -17.34
N TRP A 235 12.43 4.51 -16.58
CA TRP A 235 13.58 4.83 -15.74
C TRP A 235 13.80 3.77 -14.65
N LEU A 236 12.74 3.27 -14.04
CA LEU A 236 12.82 2.21 -13.03
C LEU A 236 13.37 0.91 -13.64
N ASP A 237 12.85 0.47 -14.79
CA ASP A 237 13.25 -0.79 -15.44
C ASP A 237 14.67 -0.74 -15.99
N GLU A 238 15.07 0.36 -16.62
CA GLU A 238 16.33 0.44 -17.35
C GLU A 238 17.51 0.90 -16.46
N SER A 239 17.23 1.58 -15.35
CA SER A 239 18.27 2.20 -14.54
C SER A 239 18.21 1.80 -13.07
N VAL A 240 17.08 1.98 -12.41
CA VAL A 240 17.01 1.83 -10.93
C VAL A 240 17.14 0.37 -10.53
N ILE A 241 16.26 -0.48 -11.03
CA ILE A 241 16.16 -1.88 -10.61
C ILE A 241 17.45 -2.66 -10.88
N PRO A 242 18.05 -2.60 -12.10
CA PRO A 242 19.31 -3.30 -12.36
C PRO A 242 20.47 -2.78 -11.50
N ASP A 243 20.50 -1.48 -11.19
CA ASP A 243 21.56 -0.87 -10.40
C ASP A 243 21.45 -1.27 -8.92
N LEU A 244 20.22 -1.33 -8.37
CA LEU A 244 19.99 -1.82 -7.02
C LEU A 244 20.42 -3.28 -6.86
N GLU A 245 19.98 -4.18 -7.75
CA GLU A 245 20.35 -5.58 -7.74
C GLU A 245 21.88 -5.75 -7.80
N HIS A 246 22.52 -5.07 -8.76
CA HIS A 246 23.97 -5.13 -8.92
C HIS A 246 24.74 -4.65 -7.67
N GLN A 247 24.31 -3.53 -7.05
CA GLN A 247 25.01 -2.99 -5.89
C GLN A 247 24.83 -3.86 -4.64
N VAL A 248 23.64 -4.43 -4.45
CA VAL A 248 23.38 -5.36 -3.34
C VAL A 248 24.18 -6.65 -3.51
N ASP A 249 24.18 -7.24 -4.71
CA ASP A 249 25.00 -8.44 -5.00
C ASP A 249 26.50 -8.16 -4.80
N ALA A 250 26.98 -7.00 -5.23
CA ALA A 250 28.39 -6.59 -5.04
C ALA A 250 28.76 -6.37 -3.57
N SER A 251 27.81 -6.15 -2.68
CA SER A 251 28.03 -6.03 -1.23
C SER A 251 28.19 -7.38 -0.52
N GLY A 252 27.86 -8.47 -1.20
CA GLY A 252 27.90 -9.85 -0.68
C GLY A 252 26.56 -10.38 -0.23
N HIS A 253 25.48 -9.62 -0.39
CA HIS A 253 24.10 -10.07 -0.25
C HIS A 253 23.53 -10.47 -1.60
N LEU A 254 22.61 -11.43 -1.60
CA LEU A 254 21.95 -11.86 -2.83
C LEU A 254 20.58 -11.18 -2.95
N ALA A 255 20.38 -10.41 -4.03
CA ALA A 255 19.12 -9.70 -4.27
C ALA A 255 18.24 -10.39 -5.32
N SER A 256 16.91 -10.19 -5.21
CA SER A 256 15.94 -10.44 -6.27
C SER A 256 15.14 -9.16 -6.53
N PRO A 257 15.03 -8.71 -7.80
CA PRO A 257 14.30 -7.50 -8.16
C PRO A 257 12.77 -7.74 -8.29
N THR A 258 12.29 -8.82 -7.69
CA THR A 258 10.87 -9.14 -7.61
C THR A 258 10.55 -9.85 -6.29
N TYR A 259 9.39 -9.55 -5.74
CA TYR A 259 8.78 -10.32 -4.67
C TYR A 259 8.55 -11.77 -5.14
N ILE A 260 8.80 -12.73 -4.27
CA ILE A 260 8.66 -14.15 -4.61
C ILE A 260 7.27 -14.64 -4.20
N SER A 261 6.33 -14.55 -5.14
CA SER A 261 4.98 -15.11 -5.04
C SER A 261 4.90 -16.36 -5.91
N LEU A 262 4.58 -17.51 -5.33
CA LEU A 262 4.48 -18.76 -6.09
C LEU A 262 3.11 -18.88 -6.77
N VAL A 263 3.08 -19.41 -8.00
CA VAL A 263 1.82 -19.77 -8.67
C VAL A 263 1.08 -20.88 -7.90
N ASP A 264 1.84 -21.76 -7.25
CA ASP A 264 1.32 -22.85 -6.44
C ASP A 264 2.26 -23.15 -5.27
N ASP A 265 1.83 -22.82 -4.04
CA ASP A 265 2.61 -23.03 -2.81
C ASP A 265 2.94 -24.50 -2.57
N SER A 266 2.18 -25.42 -3.17
CA SER A 266 2.46 -26.87 -3.10
C SER A 266 3.47 -27.35 -4.14
N ASP A 267 3.87 -26.50 -5.11
CA ASP A 267 4.80 -26.85 -6.18
C ASP A 267 5.59 -25.65 -6.72
N PRO A 268 6.68 -25.27 -6.08
CA PRO A 268 7.50 -24.14 -6.51
C PRO A 268 7.99 -24.20 -7.97
N ALA A 269 8.07 -25.40 -8.57
CA ALA A 269 8.46 -25.55 -9.98
C ALA A 269 7.43 -25.00 -10.98
N LYS A 270 6.20 -24.70 -10.55
CA LYS A 270 5.18 -24.08 -11.42
C LYS A 270 5.46 -22.62 -11.75
N GLY A 271 6.38 -21.98 -11.02
CA GLY A 271 6.85 -20.64 -11.32
C GLY A 271 6.29 -19.56 -10.40
N LEU A 272 6.54 -18.31 -10.79
CA LEU A 272 6.18 -17.13 -10.02
C LEU A 272 4.89 -16.50 -10.54
N GLY A 273 4.04 -16.07 -9.60
CA GLY A 273 2.77 -15.41 -9.85
C GLY A 273 2.93 -13.95 -10.28
N PHE A 274 1.86 -13.41 -10.83
CA PHE A 274 1.72 -11.98 -11.10
C PHE A 274 1.17 -11.28 -9.87
N ASP A 275 1.87 -10.25 -9.42
CA ASP A 275 1.41 -9.37 -8.36
C ASP A 275 1.21 -7.95 -8.89
N SER A 276 0.06 -7.36 -8.53
CA SER A 276 -0.25 -5.95 -8.74
C SER A 276 -0.84 -5.43 -7.44
N PHE A 277 -0.17 -4.48 -6.84
CA PHE A 277 -0.58 -3.97 -5.53
C PHE A 277 -1.77 -3.02 -5.66
N VAL A 278 -2.88 -3.40 -5.03
CA VAL A 278 -4.07 -2.57 -4.96
C VAL A 278 -3.90 -1.45 -3.91
N PRO A 279 -4.72 -0.37 -3.95
CA PRO A 279 -4.52 0.83 -3.12
C PRO A 279 -4.63 0.64 -1.61
N ARG A 280 -5.16 -0.48 -1.11
CA ARG A 280 -5.13 -0.76 0.34
C ARG A 280 -3.73 -0.95 0.89
N PHE A 281 -2.76 -1.34 0.03
CA PHE A 281 -1.34 -1.48 0.37
C PHE A 281 -0.61 -0.15 0.21
N SER A 282 0.46 0.03 0.97
CA SER A 282 1.31 1.22 0.92
C SER A 282 1.80 1.54 -0.49
N THR A 283 2.41 0.57 -1.17
CA THR A 283 2.98 0.77 -2.51
C THR A 283 1.92 0.98 -3.59
N GLY A 284 0.79 0.26 -3.53
CA GLY A 284 -0.33 0.50 -4.43
C GLY A 284 -0.93 1.90 -4.25
N TYR A 285 -0.98 2.40 -3.01
CA TYR A 285 -1.43 3.76 -2.72
C TYR A 285 -0.46 4.83 -3.27
N MET A 286 0.86 4.61 -3.14
CA MET A 286 1.85 5.58 -3.65
C MET A 286 1.76 5.79 -5.16
N ASN A 287 1.30 4.78 -5.92
CA ASN A 287 1.03 4.96 -7.34
C ASN A 287 -0.12 5.95 -7.60
N LEU A 288 -1.16 5.96 -6.75
CA LEU A 288 -2.23 6.97 -6.82
C LEU A 288 -1.73 8.37 -6.43
N GLU A 289 -0.66 8.45 -5.66
CA GLU A 289 0.04 9.68 -5.29
C GLU A 289 1.05 10.14 -6.35
N ASN A 290 1.16 9.44 -7.48
CA ASN A 290 2.10 9.71 -8.58
C ASN A 290 3.56 9.61 -8.15
N ARG A 291 3.89 8.71 -7.23
CA ARG A 291 5.24 8.55 -6.68
C ARG A 291 5.76 7.12 -6.87
N PRO A 292 7.00 6.96 -7.33
CA PRO A 292 7.64 5.66 -7.33
C PRO A 292 7.79 5.15 -5.89
N SER A 293 7.53 3.87 -5.70
CA SER A 293 7.61 3.23 -4.41
C SER A 293 8.21 1.85 -4.50
N MET A 294 8.98 1.46 -3.48
CA MET A 294 9.63 0.16 -3.37
C MET A 294 9.10 -0.59 -2.15
N LEU A 295 8.58 -1.78 -2.38
CA LEU A 295 8.37 -2.80 -1.36
C LEU A 295 9.70 -3.52 -1.15
N VAL A 296 10.18 -3.57 0.06
CA VAL A 296 11.34 -4.36 0.47
C VAL A 296 10.86 -5.53 1.30
N GLU A 297 11.32 -6.73 0.95
CA GLU A 297 10.96 -7.95 1.65
C GLU A 297 12.23 -8.74 1.99
N MET A 298 12.66 -8.63 3.25
CA MET A 298 13.82 -9.38 3.74
C MET A 298 13.43 -10.85 3.95
N HIS A 299 14.31 -11.77 3.59
CA HIS A 299 13.98 -13.20 3.70
C HIS A 299 13.86 -13.67 5.16
N MET A 300 12.68 -14.01 5.61
CA MET A 300 12.33 -14.32 7.00
C MET A 300 13.16 -15.43 7.64
N LEU A 301 13.65 -16.41 6.88
CA LEU A 301 14.42 -17.55 7.38
C LEU A 301 15.92 -17.26 7.53
N LYS A 302 16.43 -16.14 6.97
CA LYS A 302 17.80 -15.70 7.22
C LYS A 302 17.95 -15.18 8.64
N ASP A 303 19.18 -15.23 9.18
CA ASP A 303 19.43 -14.65 10.51
C ASP A 303 19.25 -13.13 10.51
N TYR A 304 18.99 -12.58 11.69
CA TYR A 304 18.64 -11.16 11.84
C TYR A 304 19.77 -10.20 11.39
N ARG A 305 21.04 -10.60 11.56
CA ARG A 305 22.17 -9.82 11.06
C ARG A 305 22.15 -9.70 9.54
N THR A 306 22.00 -10.84 8.84
CA THR A 306 21.93 -10.89 7.38
C THR A 306 20.82 -9.98 6.86
N ARG A 307 19.65 -10.03 7.47
CA ARG A 307 18.50 -9.20 7.07
C ARG A 307 18.77 -7.71 7.30
N VAL A 308 19.24 -7.30 8.48
CA VAL A 308 19.55 -5.89 8.77
C VAL A 308 20.64 -5.35 7.85
N THR A 309 21.71 -6.12 7.63
CA THR A 309 22.82 -5.65 6.77
C THR A 309 22.43 -5.65 5.28
N GLY A 310 21.63 -6.61 4.82
CA GLY A 310 21.11 -6.62 3.45
C GLY A 310 20.18 -5.43 3.17
N ASN A 311 19.28 -5.12 4.10
CA ASN A 311 18.43 -3.94 4.00
C ASN A 311 19.25 -2.63 4.01
N TYR A 312 20.27 -2.53 4.87
CA TYR A 312 21.19 -1.40 4.87
C TYR A 312 21.83 -1.19 3.50
N GLU A 313 22.32 -2.25 2.85
CA GLU A 313 22.96 -2.14 1.53
C GLU A 313 21.95 -1.76 0.43
N LEU A 314 20.70 -2.24 0.50
CA LEU A 314 19.66 -1.85 -0.44
C LEU A 314 19.30 -0.35 -0.30
N LEU A 315 19.08 0.13 0.92
CA LEU A 315 18.79 1.56 1.17
C LEU A 315 19.97 2.45 0.77
N ARG A 316 21.20 2.00 1.02
CA ARG A 316 22.41 2.68 0.58
C ARG A 316 22.50 2.76 -0.95
N ALA A 317 22.20 1.67 -1.64
CA ALA A 317 22.17 1.62 -3.10
C ALA A 317 21.08 2.58 -3.66
N LEU A 318 19.88 2.57 -3.10
CA LEU A 318 18.81 3.48 -3.49
C LEU A 318 19.22 4.95 -3.35
N LEU A 319 19.77 5.32 -2.20
CA LEU A 319 20.21 6.71 -1.97
C LEU A 319 21.33 7.13 -2.95
N LYS A 320 22.22 6.24 -3.37
CA LYS A 320 23.20 6.53 -4.43
C LYS A 320 22.50 6.80 -5.77
N VAL A 321 21.53 5.96 -6.15
CA VAL A 321 20.74 6.15 -7.38
C VAL A 321 20.00 7.48 -7.33
N VAL A 322 19.31 7.79 -6.23
CA VAL A 322 18.58 9.06 -6.07
C VAL A 322 19.53 10.27 -6.13
N ASN A 323 20.71 10.19 -5.53
CA ASN A 323 21.70 11.28 -5.65
C ASN A 323 22.18 11.47 -7.09
N ARG A 324 22.43 10.38 -7.83
CA ARG A 324 22.84 10.43 -9.23
C ARG A 324 21.76 11.02 -10.13
N ASP A 325 20.52 10.58 -9.95
CA ASP A 325 19.39 10.87 -10.83
C ASP A 325 18.43 11.92 -10.25
N ALA A 326 18.87 12.72 -9.29
CA ALA A 326 18.04 13.67 -8.53
C ALA A 326 17.15 14.56 -9.42
N ASP A 327 17.74 15.21 -10.42
CA ASP A 327 16.99 16.11 -11.32
C ASP A 327 16.00 15.34 -12.21
N LYS A 328 16.33 14.10 -12.60
CA LYS A 328 15.45 13.22 -13.39
C LYS A 328 14.25 12.79 -12.57
N LEU A 329 14.45 12.31 -11.34
CA LEU A 329 13.37 11.89 -10.45
C LEU A 329 12.36 13.01 -10.18
N ILE A 330 12.84 14.21 -9.85
CA ILE A 330 11.99 15.39 -9.64
C ILE A 330 11.20 15.75 -10.90
N ALA A 331 11.84 15.70 -12.08
CA ALA A 331 11.17 16.00 -13.35
C ALA A 331 10.08 14.97 -13.69
N LEU A 332 10.33 13.68 -13.44
CA LEU A 332 9.37 12.60 -13.65
C LEU A 332 8.16 12.76 -12.73
N ASN A 333 8.36 13.01 -11.43
CA ASN A 333 7.28 13.24 -10.48
C ASN A 333 6.43 14.47 -10.87
N ALA A 334 7.08 15.57 -11.25
CA ALA A 334 6.37 16.77 -11.70
C ALA A 334 5.58 16.54 -13.00
N THR A 335 6.02 15.63 -13.85
CA THR A 335 5.26 15.24 -15.06
C THR A 335 4.05 14.40 -14.68
N ALA A 336 4.22 13.40 -13.82
CA ALA A 336 3.14 12.56 -13.34
C ALA A 336 2.04 13.37 -12.61
N ASP A 337 2.43 14.35 -11.78
CA ASP A 337 1.47 15.25 -11.13
C ASP A 337 0.66 16.06 -12.14
N ARG A 338 1.32 16.63 -13.18
CA ARG A 338 0.61 17.37 -14.23
C ARG A 338 -0.33 16.50 -15.06
N GLU A 339 0.03 15.26 -15.34
CA GLU A 339 -0.85 14.32 -16.04
C GLU A 339 -2.09 14.00 -15.21
N ALA A 340 -1.92 13.77 -13.90
CA ALA A 340 -3.03 13.59 -12.98
C ALA A 340 -3.96 14.82 -12.92
N GLU A 341 -3.41 16.04 -12.88
CA GLU A 341 -4.17 17.29 -12.93
C GLU A 341 -4.96 17.47 -14.23
N GLN A 342 -4.52 16.88 -15.32
CA GLN A 342 -5.19 16.98 -16.62
C GLN A 342 -6.30 15.94 -16.81
N LEU A 343 -6.42 14.97 -15.92
CA LEU A 343 -7.33 13.83 -16.07
C LEU A 343 -8.80 14.25 -16.26
N GLY A 344 -9.26 15.24 -15.49
CA GLY A 344 -10.62 15.77 -15.60
C GLY A 344 -10.83 16.78 -16.75
N ALA A 345 -9.75 17.44 -17.22
CA ALA A 345 -9.81 18.44 -18.28
C ALA A 345 -9.77 17.82 -19.69
N HIS A 346 -9.11 16.70 -19.83
CA HIS A 346 -8.97 15.96 -21.08
C HIS A 346 -9.37 14.51 -20.86
N PRO A 347 -10.69 14.22 -20.81
CA PRO A 347 -11.12 12.83 -20.74
C PRO A 347 -10.42 12.07 -21.88
N LEU A 348 -9.80 10.93 -21.54
CA LEU A 348 -8.96 10.09 -22.42
C LEU A 348 -9.72 9.57 -23.67
N GLY A 349 -10.72 10.30 -24.14
CA GLY A 349 -11.67 9.91 -25.16
C GLY A 349 -12.51 8.72 -24.66
N ASN A 350 -12.56 7.65 -25.44
CA ASN A 350 -13.24 6.42 -25.01
C ASN A 350 -12.29 5.45 -24.26
N VAL A 351 -11.06 5.85 -23.93
CA VAL A 351 -10.11 5.02 -23.18
C VAL A 351 -10.31 5.31 -21.70
N GLY A 352 -10.76 4.29 -20.95
CA GLY A 352 -10.96 4.41 -19.52
C GLY A 352 -9.62 4.47 -18.77
N TYR A 353 -9.61 5.23 -17.68
CA TYR A 353 -8.55 5.18 -16.68
C TYR A 353 -8.57 3.80 -15.98
N PRO A 354 -7.42 3.09 -15.88
CA PRO A 354 -7.36 1.76 -15.27
C PRO A 354 -7.60 1.86 -13.75
N LEU A 355 -8.57 1.11 -13.26
CA LEU A 355 -8.90 0.99 -11.84
C LEU A 355 -8.36 -0.32 -11.24
N ALA A 356 -8.28 -1.36 -12.07
CA ALA A 356 -7.71 -2.65 -11.68
C ALA A 356 -7.01 -3.32 -12.85
N LEU A 357 -5.98 -4.08 -12.51
CA LEU A 357 -5.22 -4.90 -13.45
C LEU A 357 -5.42 -6.38 -13.15
N ALA A 358 -5.16 -7.19 -14.16
CA ALA A 358 -5.04 -8.64 -14.06
C ALA A 358 -3.86 -9.10 -14.91
N TRP A 359 -3.38 -10.29 -14.66
CA TRP A 359 -2.38 -10.92 -15.50
C TRP A 359 -2.84 -11.02 -16.96
N SER A 360 -1.97 -10.61 -17.90
CA SER A 360 -2.26 -10.61 -19.32
C SER A 360 -2.31 -12.00 -19.95
N GLY A 361 -1.67 -12.99 -19.33
CA GLY A 361 -1.38 -14.32 -19.84
C GLY A 361 0.09 -14.51 -20.27
N GLU A 362 0.90 -13.47 -20.21
CA GLU A 362 2.30 -13.51 -20.60
C GLU A 362 3.20 -14.03 -19.47
N THR A 363 4.27 -14.74 -19.87
CA THR A 363 5.31 -15.20 -18.95
C THR A 363 6.69 -14.91 -19.52
N THR A 364 7.64 -14.62 -18.64
CA THR A 364 9.05 -14.48 -18.98
C THR A 364 9.91 -15.50 -18.21
N PRO A 365 11.03 -15.94 -18.77
CA PRO A 365 11.98 -16.76 -18.03
C PRO A 365 12.59 -15.96 -16.88
N PHE A 366 12.57 -16.52 -15.67
CA PHE A 366 13.19 -15.95 -14.48
C PHE A 366 14.19 -16.95 -13.86
N LEU A 367 15.41 -16.52 -13.62
CA LEU A 367 16.41 -17.33 -12.93
C LEU A 367 16.12 -17.35 -11.43
N PHE A 368 15.38 -18.35 -10.99
CA PHE A 368 15.06 -18.54 -9.58
C PHE A 368 16.23 -19.24 -8.85
N ARG A 369 16.69 -18.65 -7.77
CA ARG A 369 17.70 -19.19 -6.88
C ARG A 369 17.03 -19.70 -5.61
N GLY A 370 16.44 -20.87 -5.69
CA GLY A 370 15.76 -21.54 -4.58
C GLY A 370 16.63 -22.59 -3.91
N TYR A 371 15.98 -23.42 -3.11
CA TYR A 371 16.55 -24.64 -2.55
C TYR A 371 15.79 -25.87 -3.08
N LYS A 372 16.48 -27.02 -3.17
CA LYS A 372 15.82 -28.31 -3.51
C LYS A 372 14.76 -28.62 -2.46
N TYR A 373 13.68 -29.23 -2.91
CA TYR A 373 12.56 -29.58 -2.04
C TYR A 373 12.02 -30.97 -2.36
N THR A 374 11.31 -31.56 -1.41
CA THR A 374 10.47 -32.74 -1.60
C THR A 374 9.01 -32.40 -1.30
N ARG A 375 8.12 -33.21 -1.84
CA ARG A 375 6.66 -33.04 -1.68
C ARG A 375 6.09 -34.31 -1.09
N GLU A 376 5.36 -34.19 -0.02
CA GLU A 376 4.75 -35.29 0.71
C GLU A 376 3.28 -34.98 1.02
N LEU A 377 2.40 -35.97 0.88
CA LEU A 377 1.03 -35.83 1.36
C LEU A 377 1.04 -35.91 2.90
N SER A 378 0.75 -34.79 3.54
CA SER A 378 0.74 -34.70 5.01
C SER A 378 -0.50 -35.35 5.61
N ALA A 379 -0.29 -36.26 6.55
CA ALA A 379 -1.36 -36.82 7.36
C ALA A 379 -1.98 -35.79 8.34
N VAL A 380 -1.30 -34.67 8.58
CA VAL A 380 -1.76 -33.59 9.49
C VAL A 380 -2.71 -32.65 8.75
N SER A 381 -2.27 -32.09 7.62
CA SER A 381 -3.06 -31.13 6.86
C SER A 381 -4.01 -31.75 5.82
N GLY A 382 -3.77 -33.00 5.42
CA GLY A 382 -4.46 -33.62 4.28
C GLY A 382 -4.07 -33.02 2.92
N SER A 383 -3.03 -32.16 2.89
CA SER A 383 -2.53 -31.45 1.71
C SER A 383 -1.06 -31.77 1.48
N VAL A 384 -0.50 -31.26 0.37
CA VAL A 384 0.92 -31.39 0.08
C VAL A 384 1.73 -30.53 1.06
N TRP A 385 2.70 -31.14 1.69
CA TRP A 385 3.73 -30.45 2.48
C TRP A 385 5.00 -30.36 1.64
N VAL A 386 5.47 -29.14 1.41
CA VAL A 386 6.74 -28.85 0.76
C VAL A 386 7.83 -28.78 1.83
N GLN A 387 8.88 -29.59 1.67
CA GLN A 387 10.01 -29.63 2.59
C GLN A 387 11.26 -29.18 1.86
N TYR A 388 11.72 -27.97 2.16
CA TYR A 388 12.94 -27.42 1.58
C TYR A 388 14.19 -28.04 2.23
N SER A 389 15.24 -28.27 1.42
CA SER A 389 16.59 -28.63 1.87
C SER A 389 17.46 -27.37 1.91
N HIS A 390 18.74 -27.55 2.28
CA HIS A 390 19.73 -26.47 2.13
C HIS A 390 20.59 -26.59 0.85
N ASP A 391 20.24 -27.54 -0.04
CA ASP A 391 20.94 -27.69 -1.32
C ASP A 391 20.45 -26.64 -2.32
N PRO A 392 21.33 -25.80 -2.91
CA PRO A 392 20.94 -24.83 -3.93
C PRO A 392 20.22 -25.47 -5.12
N TRP A 393 19.17 -24.78 -5.58
CA TRP A 393 18.39 -25.14 -6.77
C TRP A 393 18.25 -23.91 -7.65
N ASN A 394 19.23 -23.75 -8.55
CA ASN A 394 19.21 -22.67 -9.54
C ASN A 394 18.50 -23.17 -10.80
N VAL A 395 17.35 -22.59 -11.12
CA VAL A 395 16.49 -23.05 -12.20
C VAL A 395 15.84 -21.88 -12.91
N THR A 396 15.61 -22.00 -14.19
CA THR A 396 14.77 -21.03 -14.91
C THR A 396 13.30 -21.45 -14.78
N LEU A 397 12.51 -20.61 -14.13
CA LEU A 397 11.08 -20.79 -13.95
C LEU A 397 10.29 -19.79 -14.80
N PRO A 398 9.05 -20.12 -15.20
CA PRO A 398 8.16 -19.14 -15.79
C PRO A 398 7.74 -18.14 -14.70
N MET A 399 7.89 -16.86 -14.95
CA MET A 399 7.35 -15.78 -14.14
C MET A 399 6.20 -15.12 -14.90
N GLN A 400 5.05 -15.04 -14.29
CA GLN A 400 3.91 -14.33 -14.84
C GLN A 400 4.23 -12.84 -14.93
N THR A 401 4.24 -12.32 -16.16
CA THR A 401 4.53 -10.91 -16.45
C THR A 401 3.44 -10.34 -17.34
N GLY A 402 3.49 -9.05 -17.55
CA GLY A 402 2.49 -8.36 -18.34
C GLY A 402 1.17 -8.16 -17.58
N ALA A 403 0.63 -6.98 -17.73
CA ALA A 403 -0.62 -6.58 -17.13
C ALA A 403 -1.64 -6.22 -18.22
N LYS A 404 -2.91 -6.52 -17.97
CA LYS A 404 -4.03 -6.01 -18.76
C LYS A 404 -5.04 -5.33 -17.85
N VAL A 405 -5.66 -4.28 -18.35
CA VAL A 405 -6.73 -3.61 -17.62
C VAL A 405 -7.93 -4.54 -17.48
N SER A 406 -8.34 -4.82 -16.24
CA SER A 406 -9.52 -5.64 -15.92
C SER A 406 -10.74 -4.80 -15.59
N ILE A 407 -10.53 -3.63 -14.97
CA ILE A 407 -11.58 -2.65 -14.65
C ILE A 407 -11.05 -1.26 -15.04
N SER A 408 -11.89 -0.49 -15.72
CA SER A 408 -11.61 0.91 -16.08
C SER A 408 -12.85 1.77 -16.00
N SER A 409 -12.68 3.08 -15.82
CA SER A 409 -13.75 4.06 -15.90
C SER A 409 -13.27 5.31 -16.67
N VAL A 410 -14.14 5.86 -17.49
CA VAL A 410 -13.86 7.15 -18.16
C VAL A 410 -13.94 8.26 -17.11
N PRO A 411 -12.87 9.06 -16.89
CA PRO A 411 -12.89 10.10 -15.89
C PRO A 411 -13.99 11.15 -16.16
N PRO A 412 -14.84 11.52 -15.19
CA PRO A 412 -15.70 12.69 -15.30
C PRO A 412 -14.88 13.98 -15.10
N ALA A 413 -15.47 15.14 -15.34
CA ALA A 413 -14.87 16.40 -14.94
C ALA A 413 -14.82 16.55 -13.40
N ALA A 414 -15.88 16.08 -12.73
CA ALA A 414 -15.98 16.08 -11.27
C ALA A 414 -16.95 15.01 -10.77
N TYR A 415 -16.86 14.71 -9.46
CA TYR A 415 -17.88 13.97 -8.71
C TYR A 415 -18.65 14.91 -7.79
N ILE A 416 -19.93 14.61 -7.55
CA ILE A 416 -20.73 15.27 -6.53
C ILE A 416 -21.27 14.23 -5.54
N ILE A 417 -20.99 14.44 -4.26
CA ILE A 417 -21.30 13.53 -3.16
C ILE A 417 -22.33 14.21 -2.26
N PRO A 418 -23.54 13.62 -2.06
CA PRO A 418 -24.53 14.21 -1.18
C PRO A 418 -24.01 14.37 0.26
N ALA A 419 -24.34 15.49 0.90
CA ALA A 419 -23.80 15.90 2.20
C ALA A 419 -23.95 14.86 3.32
N GLN A 420 -24.99 14.01 3.27
CA GLN A 420 -25.26 12.97 4.28
C GLN A 420 -24.25 11.81 4.25
N TRP A 421 -23.47 11.64 3.18
CA TRP A 421 -22.44 10.61 3.08
C TRP A 421 -21.13 11.09 3.71
N THR A 422 -21.21 11.50 4.96
CA THR A 422 -20.12 12.14 5.71
C THR A 422 -18.85 11.27 5.75
N HIS A 423 -19.00 9.96 5.99
CA HIS A 423 -17.84 9.05 6.03
C HIS A 423 -17.05 9.04 4.72
N VAL A 424 -17.74 9.00 3.57
CA VAL A 424 -17.09 9.03 2.24
C VAL A 424 -16.30 10.34 2.05
N ILE A 425 -16.91 11.46 2.46
CA ILE A 425 -16.31 12.79 2.38
C ILE A 425 -15.13 12.91 3.35
N ASP A 426 -15.24 12.38 4.58
CA ASP A 426 -14.21 12.43 5.60
C ASP A 426 -12.96 11.64 5.20
N VAL A 427 -13.12 10.50 4.51
CA VAL A 427 -11.98 9.74 3.97
C VAL A 427 -11.27 10.56 2.89
N LEU A 428 -11.99 11.17 1.95
CA LEU A 428 -11.37 12.07 0.94
C LEU A 428 -10.65 13.24 1.60
N ALA A 429 -11.21 13.81 2.66
CA ALA A 429 -10.57 14.88 3.43
C ALA A 429 -9.30 14.39 4.14
N ALA A 430 -9.28 13.17 4.68
CA ALA A 430 -8.08 12.56 5.25
C ALA A 430 -6.97 12.39 4.21
N HIS A 431 -7.33 12.03 2.97
CA HIS A 431 -6.44 11.99 1.81
C HIS A 431 -6.10 13.39 1.24
N GLN A 432 -6.57 14.46 1.85
CA GLN A 432 -6.37 15.85 1.41
C GLN A 432 -6.83 16.14 -0.04
N VAL A 433 -7.77 15.36 -0.54
CA VAL A 433 -8.44 15.64 -1.82
C VAL A 433 -9.16 16.99 -1.72
N VAL A 434 -8.89 17.88 -2.67
CA VAL A 434 -9.53 19.19 -2.72
C VAL A 434 -11.00 19.05 -3.08
N MET A 435 -11.86 19.63 -2.27
CA MET A 435 -13.32 19.57 -2.43
C MET A 435 -13.94 20.95 -2.28
N HIS A 436 -14.88 21.27 -3.15
CA HIS A 436 -15.79 22.40 -3.00
C HIS A 436 -17.09 21.95 -2.34
N ARG A 437 -17.91 22.92 -1.91
CA ARG A 437 -19.22 22.65 -1.32
C ARG A 437 -20.31 23.39 -2.07
N THR A 438 -21.47 22.74 -2.24
CA THR A 438 -22.62 23.44 -2.82
C THR A 438 -23.22 24.43 -1.80
N THR A 439 -23.58 25.64 -2.30
CA THR A 439 -24.18 26.70 -1.47
C THR A 439 -25.70 26.53 -1.29
N ALA A 440 -26.33 25.75 -2.17
CA ALA A 440 -27.76 25.48 -2.16
C ALA A 440 -28.03 24.05 -2.67
N ALA A 441 -29.23 23.56 -2.44
CA ALA A 441 -29.68 22.32 -3.06
C ALA A 441 -29.69 22.47 -4.60
N TRP A 442 -29.25 21.41 -5.28
CA TRP A 442 -29.15 21.40 -6.73
C TRP A 442 -29.73 20.11 -7.30
N THR A 443 -30.58 20.25 -8.34
CA THR A 443 -31.20 19.11 -9.01
C THR A 443 -30.89 19.15 -10.49
N ALA A 444 -30.35 18.05 -11.01
CA ALA A 444 -30.02 17.94 -12.43
C ALA A 444 -29.98 16.47 -12.87
N PRO A 445 -30.10 16.20 -14.19
CA PRO A 445 -29.66 14.92 -14.74
C PRO A 445 -28.14 14.79 -14.63
N VAL A 446 -27.69 13.72 -14.01
CA VAL A 446 -26.27 13.39 -13.83
C VAL A 446 -26.02 11.93 -14.19
N GLU A 447 -24.81 11.63 -14.62
CA GLU A 447 -24.39 10.23 -14.71
C GLU A 447 -24.18 9.67 -13.31
N THR A 448 -24.61 8.45 -13.09
CA THR A 448 -24.37 7.66 -11.89
C THR A 448 -24.42 6.18 -12.22
N TYR A 449 -24.36 5.31 -11.22
CA TYR A 449 -24.45 3.87 -11.42
C TYR A 449 -25.71 3.29 -10.78
N ARG A 450 -26.24 2.23 -11.42
CA ARG A 450 -27.20 1.33 -10.80
C ARG A 450 -26.51 0.00 -10.59
N CYS A 451 -26.42 -0.41 -9.32
CA CYS A 451 -25.62 -1.55 -8.87
C CYS A 451 -26.53 -2.68 -8.35
N THR A 452 -26.20 -3.91 -8.70
CA THR A 452 -26.94 -5.12 -8.31
C THR A 452 -25.98 -6.26 -7.99
N ASN A 453 -26.45 -7.30 -7.33
CA ASN A 453 -25.72 -8.55 -7.12
C ASN A 453 -24.36 -8.41 -6.40
N GLY A 454 -24.20 -7.44 -5.52
CA GLY A 454 -23.06 -7.38 -4.61
C GLY A 454 -23.13 -8.49 -3.56
N ASN A 455 -21.98 -8.97 -3.11
CA ASN A 455 -21.90 -9.94 -2.04
C ASN A 455 -20.80 -9.58 -1.05
N TRP A 456 -21.17 -9.58 0.23
CA TRP A 456 -20.28 -9.28 1.34
C TRP A 456 -19.48 -10.51 1.77
N GLN A 457 -18.20 -10.35 2.01
CA GLN A 457 -17.38 -11.38 2.63
C GLN A 457 -17.96 -11.74 4.02
N GLN A 458 -18.18 -13.02 4.31
CA GLN A 458 -18.87 -13.42 5.54
C GLN A 458 -18.00 -13.28 6.80
N PRO A 459 -16.76 -13.80 6.87
CA PRO A 459 -15.91 -13.42 8.00
C PRO A 459 -15.47 -11.96 7.84
N PRO A 460 -15.40 -11.19 8.93
CA PRO A 460 -14.89 -9.83 8.87
C PRO A 460 -13.42 -9.82 8.43
N PHE A 461 -13.03 -8.81 7.69
CA PHE A 461 -11.66 -8.54 7.28
C PHE A 461 -11.35 -7.07 7.55
N GLU A 462 -10.31 -6.81 8.36
CA GLU A 462 -9.91 -5.46 8.77
C GLU A 462 -11.08 -4.60 9.32
N GLY A 463 -11.96 -5.21 10.10
CA GLY A 463 -13.11 -4.56 10.71
C GLY A 463 -14.35 -4.40 9.81
N HIS A 464 -14.30 -4.84 8.57
CA HIS A 464 -15.36 -4.71 7.57
C HIS A 464 -15.82 -6.07 7.02
N HIS A 465 -16.89 -6.08 6.25
CA HIS A 465 -17.32 -7.19 5.41
C HIS A 465 -17.20 -6.80 3.92
N PRO A 466 -15.98 -6.72 3.37
CA PRO A 466 -15.74 -6.09 2.09
C PRO A 466 -16.42 -6.84 0.93
N MET A 467 -16.72 -6.10 -0.15
CA MET A 467 -17.24 -6.63 -1.40
C MET A 467 -16.10 -6.92 -2.40
N PHE A 468 -15.07 -7.65 -1.99
CA PHE A 468 -14.01 -8.11 -2.90
C PHE A 468 -13.61 -9.56 -2.58
N ALA A 469 -12.99 -10.25 -3.56
CA ALA A 469 -12.44 -11.58 -3.37
C ALA A 469 -11.02 -11.51 -2.77
N GLY A 470 -10.61 -12.58 -2.11
CA GLY A 470 -9.22 -12.80 -1.72
C GLY A 470 -9.00 -12.86 -0.21
N GLU A 471 -8.13 -12.02 0.30
CA GLU A 471 -7.62 -12.08 1.67
C GLU A 471 -8.73 -12.16 2.74
N GLY A 472 -8.49 -12.96 3.75
CA GLY A 472 -9.41 -13.14 4.89
C GLY A 472 -10.73 -13.83 4.55
N SER A 473 -10.96 -14.24 3.32
CA SER A 473 -12.26 -14.79 2.90
C SER A 473 -12.59 -16.17 3.49
N ASN A 474 -11.58 -16.97 3.87
CA ASN A 474 -11.73 -18.33 4.42
C ASN A 474 -12.75 -19.18 3.65
N GLY A 475 -12.76 -19.08 2.32
CA GLY A 475 -13.70 -19.80 1.45
C GLY A 475 -15.08 -19.12 1.27
N HIS A 476 -15.27 -17.93 1.83
CA HIS A 476 -16.50 -17.13 1.70
C HIS A 476 -16.18 -15.73 1.18
N PRO A 477 -15.62 -15.61 -0.05
CA PRO A 477 -15.22 -14.32 -0.59
C PRO A 477 -16.44 -13.44 -0.85
N GLY A 478 -16.25 -12.14 -0.67
CA GLY A 478 -17.13 -11.14 -1.24
C GLY A 478 -16.91 -11.04 -2.76
N HIS A 479 -17.76 -10.31 -3.42
CA HIS A 479 -17.54 -9.87 -4.79
C HIS A 479 -18.17 -8.50 -5.01
N PRO A 480 -17.56 -7.64 -5.85
CA PRO A 480 -18.12 -6.33 -6.15
C PRO A 480 -19.49 -6.47 -6.83
N PRO A 481 -20.37 -5.46 -6.68
CA PRO A 481 -21.62 -5.42 -7.40
C PRO A 481 -21.39 -5.23 -8.91
N GLN A 482 -22.36 -5.61 -9.70
CA GLN A 482 -22.43 -5.25 -11.11
C GLN A 482 -23.06 -3.88 -11.23
N CYS A 483 -22.30 -2.88 -11.65
CA CYS A 483 -22.75 -1.50 -11.76
C CYS A 483 -22.85 -1.08 -13.23
N THR A 484 -24.02 -0.62 -13.64
CA THR A 484 -24.28 -0.08 -14.99
C THR A 484 -24.38 1.44 -14.91
N LEU A 485 -23.66 2.14 -15.78
CA LEU A 485 -23.74 3.60 -15.90
C LEU A 485 -25.13 4.00 -16.42
N VAL A 486 -25.78 4.93 -15.72
CA VAL A 486 -27.10 5.45 -16.06
C VAL A 486 -27.11 6.96 -15.91
N THR A 487 -28.08 7.63 -16.56
CA THR A 487 -28.36 9.05 -16.33
C THR A 487 -29.65 9.16 -15.51
N GLU A 488 -29.55 9.76 -14.33
CA GLU A 488 -30.70 9.94 -13.42
C GLU A 488 -30.84 11.41 -13.02
N THR A 489 -32.08 11.86 -12.82
CA THR A 489 -32.31 13.17 -12.22
C THR A 489 -32.16 13.06 -10.71
N MET A 490 -31.06 13.60 -10.19
CA MET A 490 -30.72 13.53 -8.77
C MET A 490 -30.78 14.91 -8.12
N THR A 491 -31.18 14.92 -6.85
CA THR A 491 -31.15 16.13 -6.01
C THR A 491 -30.04 15.99 -4.97
N PHE A 492 -29.13 16.93 -4.98
CA PHE A 492 -28.05 17.06 -4.02
C PHE A 492 -28.39 18.17 -3.03
N PRO A 493 -28.39 17.92 -1.72
CA PRO A 493 -28.65 18.95 -0.72
C PRO A 493 -27.57 20.04 -0.74
N ALA A 494 -27.84 21.17 -0.11
CA ALA A 494 -26.79 22.14 0.20
C ALA A 494 -25.66 21.47 1.00
N ASP A 495 -24.45 21.97 0.86
CA ASP A 495 -23.23 21.43 1.49
C ASP A 495 -22.78 20.06 0.94
N SER A 496 -23.30 19.61 -0.20
CA SER A 496 -22.77 18.46 -0.93
C SER A 496 -21.34 18.73 -1.38
N ALA A 497 -20.48 17.70 -1.32
CA ALA A 497 -19.08 17.83 -1.74
C ALA A 497 -18.93 17.67 -3.25
N VAL A 498 -18.17 18.54 -3.87
CA VAL A 498 -17.80 18.45 -5.30
C VAL A 498 -16.29 18.28 -5.40
N VAL A 499 -15.87 17.20 -6.04
CA VAL A 499 -14.47 16.79 -6.24
C VAL A 499 -14.12 16.93 -7.71
N GLU A 500 -13.42 17.99 -8.07
CA GLU A 500 -12.92 18.17 -9.43
C GLU A 500 -11.71 17.28 -9.68
N LEU A 501 -11.60 16.69 -10.87
CA LEU A 501 -10.46 15.83 -11.23
C LEU A 501 -9.29 16.60 -11.88
N ASN A 502 -9.32 17.92 -11.88
CA ASN A 502 -8.20 18.79 -12.29
C ASN A 502 -7.23 19.05 -11.12
N GLN A 503 -6.92 18.04 -10.36
CA GLN A 503 -6.02 18.10 -9.20
C GLN A 503 -5.07 16.90 -9.17
N ARG A 504 -3.93 17.06 -8.49
CA ARG A 504 -2.91 16.01 -8.33
C ARG A 504 -3.47 14.68 -7.80
N LEU A 505 -4.47 14.75 -6.92
CA LEU A 505 -5.12 13.61 -6.26
C LEU A 505 -6.33 13.04 -7.02
N SER A 506 -6.43 13.30 -8.32
CA SER A 506 -7.52 12.76 -9.17
C SER A 506 -7.56 11.22 -9.14
N HIS A 507 -6.40 10.55 -9.12
CA HIS A 507 -6.31 9.11 -9.05
C HIS A 507 -6.87 8.55 -7.73
N VAL A 508 -6.56 9.19 -6.59
CA VAL A 508 -7.11 8.84 -5.26
C VAL A 508 -8.63 9.02 -5.26
N ALA A 509 -9.11 10.15 -5.80
CA ALA A 509 -10.55 10.41 -5.89
C ALA A 509 -11.28 9.35 -6.73
N MET A 510 -10.73 8.96 -7.88
CA MET A 510 -11.30 7.92 -8.72
C MET A 510 -11.28 6.54 -8.04
N ALA A 511 -10.17 6.16 -7.42
CA ALA A 511 -10.06 4.88 -6.72
C ALA A 511 -11.07 4.76 -5.56
N TRP A 512 -11.40 5.86 -4.88
CA TRP A 512 -12.38 5.86 -3.81
C TRP A 512 -13.83 5.94 -4.30
N LEU A 513 -14.12 6.71 -5.35
CA LEU A 513 -15.49 7.04 -5.77
C LEU A 513 -16.03 6.18 -6.93
N GLU A 514 -15.21 5.45 -7.66
CA GLU A 514 -15.69 4.51 -8.68
C GLU A 514 -16.09 3.19 -8.02
N PRO A 515 -17.38 2.79 -8.08
CA PRO A 515 -17.90 1.69 -7.26
C PRO A 515 -17.28 0.33 -7.59
N MET A 516 -16.74 0.16 -8.80
CA MET A 516 -16.10 -1.07 -9.24
C MET A 516 -14.61 -1.15 -8.91
N ALA A 517 -13.98 -0.08 -8.40
CA ALA A 517 -12.58 -0.09 -8.02
C ALA A 517 -12.33 -1.02 -6.81
N PRO A 518 -11.21 -1.75 -6.76
CA PRO A 518 -10.96 -2.78 -5.74
C PRO A 518 -11.04 -2.31 -4.30
N ASP A 519 -10.64 -1.06 -4.05
CA ASP A 519 -10.60 -0.44 -2.72
C ASP A 519 -11.52 0.78 -2.61
N SER A 520 -12.58 0.81 -3.41
CA SER A 520 -13.56 1.89 -3.38
C SER A 520 -14.33 1.97 -2.07
N ALA A 521 -14.98 3.11 -1.84
CA ALA A 521 -15.93 3.29 -0.77
C ALA A 521 -17.05 2.22 -0.79
N MET A 522 -17.46 1.77 -1.97
CA MET A 522 -18.38 0.64 -2.15
C MET A 522 -17.78 -0.65 -1.64
N ALA A 523 -16.56 -0.96 -2.04
CA ALA A 523 -15.85 -2.19 -1.64
C ALA A 523 -15.66 -2.28 -0.12
N TRP A 524 -15.48 -1.15 0.55
CA TRP A 524 -15.30 -1.00 2.00
C TRP A 524 -16.59 -0.63 2.76
N ASN A 525 -17.77 -0.99 2.22
CA ASN A 525 -19.06 -0.94 2.90
C ASN A 525 -19.64 0.45 3.18
N ALA A 526 -19.06 1.53 2.66
CA ALA A 526 -19.58 2.87 2.92
C ALA A 526 -20.99 3.13 2.32
N PHE A 527 -21.41 2.30 1.36
CA PHE A 527 -22.68 2.44 0.65
C PHE A 527 -23.64 1.25 0.81
N ASP A 528 -23.39 0.33 1.73
CA ASP A 528 -24.25 -0.85 1.96
C ASP A 528 -25.75 -0.56 2.02
N PRO A 529 -26.22 0.54 2.65
CA PRO A 529 -27.65 0.84 2.74
C PRO A 529 -28.37 0.99 1.39
N ILE A 530 -27.65 1.24 0.28
CA ILE A 530 -28.34 1.36 -1.02
C ILE A 530 -28.89 0.03 -1.54
N PHE A 531 -28.44 -1.10 -1.01
CA PHE A 531 -28.91 -2.43 -1.37
C PHE A 531 -30.06 -2.93 -0.50
N GLU A 532 -30.52 -2.12 0.45
CA GLU A 532 -31.55 -2.52 1.40
C GLU A 532 -32.92 -1.94 1.03
N GLN A 533 -33.86 -2.81 0.67
CA GLN A 533 -35.29 -2.47 0.59
C GLN A 533 -35.83 -2.30 2.02
N ARG A 534 -36.27 -1.10 2.40
CA ARG A 534 -36.72 -0.78 3.77
C ARG A 534 -38.20 -1.07 4.00
N GLU A 535 -39.06 -0.82 3.02
CA GLU A 535 -40.47 -1.18 3.08
C GLU A 535 -40.66 -2.65 2.72
N TYR A 536 -41.70 -3.25 3.25
CA TYR A 536 -42.05 -4.64 3.04
C TYR A 536 -43.55 -4.82 2.83
N GLY A 537 -43.92 -5.91 2.18
CA GLY A 537 -45.30 -6.34 2.06
C GLY A 537 -45.63 -7.52 2.96
N GLU A 538 -46.80 -7.52 3.60
CA GLU A 538 -47.30 -8.67 4.30
C GLU A 538 -47.71 -9.78 3.32
N PRO A 539 -47.44 -11.06 3.61
CA PRO A 539 -47.73 -12.15 2.67
C PRO A 539 -49.14 -12.18 2.10
N TYR A 540 -50.14 -11.91 2.93
CA TYR A 540 -51.54 -11.88 2.47
C TYR A 540 -51.86 -10.70 1.53
N VAL A 541 -51.12 -9.61 1.64
CA VAL A 541 -51.22 -8.46 0.71
C VAL A 541 -50.48 -8.78 -0.58
N LEU A 542 -49.26 -9.31 -0.49
CA LEU A 542 -48.45 -9.65 -1.64
C LEU A 542 -49.08 -10.78 -2.46
N GLU A 543 -49.73 -11.75 -1.84
CA GLU A 543 -50.43 -12.82 -2.54
C GLU A 543 -51.55 -12.25 -3.46
N LYS A 544 -52.27 -11.25 -2.95
CA LYS A 544 -53.30 -10.57 -3.76
C LYS A 544 -52.66 -9.78 -4.89
N LEU A 545 -51.61 -9.02 -4.61
CA LEU A 545 -50.86 -8.25 -5.60
C LEU A 545 -50.30 -9.17 -6.71
N ALA A 546 -49.67 -10.28 -6.34
CA ALA A 546 -49.11 -11.25 -7.26
C ALA A 546 -50.15 -11.79 -8.26
N ARG A 547 -51.35 -12.16 -7.75
CA ARG A 547 -52.43 -12.65 -8.60
C ARG A 547 -52.90 -11.58 -9.58
N GLU A 548 -53.11 -10.33 -9.11
CA GLU A 548 -53.49 -9.22 -9.95
C GLU A 548 -52.43 -8.87 -11.01
N MET A 549 -51.13 -9.00 -10.67
CA MET A 549 -50.05 -8.75 -11.61
C MET A 549 -49.96 -9.85 -12.69
N MET A 550 -50.09 -11.12 -12.31
CA MET A 550 -50.11 -12.23 -13.27
C MET A 550 -51.31 -12.13 -14.25
N GLU A 551 -52.50 -11.75 -13.76
CA GLU A 551 -53.67 -11.53 -14.62
C GLU A 551 -53.48 -10.38 -15.62
N LYS A 552 -52.75 -9.32 -15.22
CA LYS A 552 -52.49 -8.12 -16.05
C LYS A 552 -51.32 -8.26 -16.99
N ASP A 553 -50.30 -9.03 -16.63
CA ASP A 553 -49.08 -9.24 -17.42
C ASP A 553 -48.72 -10.74 -17.58
N PRO A 554 -49.16 -11.37 -18.69
CA PRO A 554 -48.86 -12.77 -18.98
C PRO A 554 -47.35 -13.05 -19.17
N ARG A 555 -46.52 -12.03 -19.47
CA ARG A 555 -45.07 -12.18 -19.58
C ARG A 555 -44.43 -12.35 -18.21
N LEU A 556 -44.88 -11.53 -17.26
CA LEU A 556 -44.41 -11.66 -15.86
C LEU A 556 -44.82 -13.02 -15.27
N GLN A 557 -46.02 -13.51 -15.58
CA GLN A 557 -46.43 -14.86 -15.21
C GLN A 557 -45.48 -15.93 -15.79
N THR A 558 -45.17 -15.82 -17.06
CA THR A 558 -44.25 -16.77 -17.73
C THR A 558 -42.85 -16.73 -17.10
N GLU A 559 -42.34 -15.56 -16.81
CA GLU A 559 -41.03 -15.37 -16.15
C GLU A 559 -41.03 -16.01 -14.76
N PHE A 560 -42.07 -15.80 -13.98
CA PHE A 560 -42.23 -16.40 -12.66
C PHE A 560 -42.28 -17.95 -12.73
N GLU A 561 -43.07 -18.50 -13.67
CA GLU A 561 -43.18 -19.96 -13.88
C GLU A 561 -41.82 -20.55 -14.30
N GLN A 562 -41.10 -19.92 -15.22
CA GLN A 562 -39.75 -20.32 -15.61
C GLN A 562 -38.77 -20.29 -14.44
N ARG A 563 -38.87 -19.31 -13.57
CA ARG A 563 -38.01 -19.24 -12.39
C ARG A 563 -38.31 -20.35 -11.39
N ILE A 564 -39.59 -20.72 -11.21
CA ILE A 564 -39.99 -21.87 -10.39
C ILE A 564 -39.37 -23.17 -10.93
N GLU A 565 -39.40 -23.35 -12.26
CA GLU A 565 -38.89 -24.56 -12.91
C GLU A 565 -37.36 -24.66 -12.83
N ASN A 566 -36.64 -23.53 -12.97
CA ASN A 566 -35.19 -23.50 -13.10
C ASN A 566 -34.43 -23.25 -11.79
N ASP A 567 -35.10 -22.76 -10.73
CA ASP A 567 -34.50 -22.45 -9.42
C ASP A 567 -35.22 -23.19 -8.28
N PRO A 568 -34.74 -24.38 -7.90
CA PRO A 568 -35.35 -25.17 -6.81
C PRO A 568 -35.37 -24.45 -5.45
N LYS A 569 -34.40 -23.54 -5.18
CA LYS A 569 -34.37 -22.76 -3.93
C LYS A 569 -35.49 -21.73 -3.93
N PHE A 570 -35.62 -20.99 -5.01
CA PHE A 570 -36.73 -20.05 -5.19
C PHE A 570 -38.08 -20.76 -5.14
N SER A 571 -38.21 -21.89 -5.82
CA SER A 571 -39.43 -22.69 -5.86
C SER A 571 -39.89 -23.16 -4.46
N ALA A 572 -38.94 -23.47 -3.58
CA ALA A 572 -39.18 -23.94 -2.22
C ALA A 572 -39.40 -22.83 -1.19
N ASP A 573 -39.13 -21.56 -1.54
CA ASP A 573 -39.24 -20.42 -0.64
C ASP A 573 -40.49 -19.58 -0.92
N PRO A 574 -41.57 -19.70 -0.10
CA PRO A 574 -42.81 -18.95 -0.31
C PRO A 574 -42.59 -17.43 -0.25
N ARG A 575 -41.65 -16.95 0.55
CA ARG A 575 -41.35 -15.55 0.70
C ARG A 575 -40.67 -14.99 -0.54
N ALA A 576 -39.62 -15.65 -1.00
CA ALA A 576 -38.91 -15.27 -2.23
C ALA A 576 -39.85 -15.23 -3.44
N ARG A 577 -40.82 -16.13 -3.51
CA ARG A 577 -41.85 -16.14 -4.56
C ARG A 577 -42.79 -14.90 -4.52
N LEU A 578 -43.13 -14.44 -3.33
CA LEU A 578 -43.95 -13.22 -3.16
C LEU A 578 -43.10 -11.96 -3.38
N GLU A 579 -41.85 -11.97 -2.91
CA GLU A 579 -40.92 -10.89 -3.13
C GLU A 579 -40.62 -10.66 -4.61
N PHE A 580 -40.62 -11.72 -5.45
CA PHE A 580 -40.54 -11.57 -6.90
C PHE A 580 -41.58 -10.58 -7.46
N PHE A 581 -42.82 -10.68 -7.03
CA PHE A 581 -43.88 -9.75 -7.49
C PHE A 581 -43.75 -8.37 -6.85
N TYR A 582 -43.29 -8.31 -5.59
CA TYR A 582 -42.99 -7.04 -4.94
C TYR A 582 -41.91 -6.27 -5.71
N ASP A 583 -40.84 -6.95 -6.11
CA ASP A 583 -39.70 -6.39 -6.86
C ASP A 583 -40.10 -5.87 -8.26
N HIS A 584 -41.14 -6.45 -8.85
CA HIS A 584 -41.72 -6.01 -10.14
C HIS A 584 -42.87 -5.02 -9.99
N SER A 585 -43.16 -4.60 -8.77
CA SER A 585 -44.26 -3.70 -8.46
C SER A 585 -43.80 -2.24 -8.34
N PRO A 586 -44.74 -1.27 -8.42
CA PRO A 586 -44.42 0.14 -8.18
C PRO A 586 -44.11 0.46 -6.71
N TRP A 587 -44.15 -0.52 -5.80
CA TRP A 587 -43.92 -0.36 -4.36
C TRP A 587 -42.45 -0.54 -3.99
N VAL A 588 -41.61 -1.09 -4.91
CA VAL A 588 -40.16 -1.18 -4.69
C VAL A 588 -39.56 0.22 -4.67
N ASP A 589 -38.56 0.41 -3.82
CA ASP A 589 -37.83 1.69 -3.78
C ASP A 589 -37.12 1.93 -5.13
N PRO A 590 -37.53 2.98 -5.89
CA PRO A 590 -36.87 3.30 -7.17
C PRO A 590 -35.39 3.66 -7.02
N LYS A 591 -34.92 3.91 -5.79
CA LYS A 591 -33.51 4.17 -5.47
C LYS A 591 -32.73 2.92 -5.04
N LEU A 592 -33.37 1.75 -4.98
CA LEU A 592 -32.68 0.50 -4.66
C LEU A 592 -31.52 0.26 -5.63
N GLY A 593 -30.30 0.08 -5.11
CA GLY A 593 -29.09 -0.08 -5.90
C GLY A 593 -28.61 1.19 -6.63
N LEU A 594 -29.25 2.33 -6.44
CA LEU A 594 -28.81 3.59 -7.05
C LEU A 594 -27.63 4.18 -6.28
N TYR A 595 -26.47 4.26 -6.94
CA TYR A 595 -25.28 4.84 -6.38
C TYR A 595 -25.46 6.33 -6.12
N PRO A 596 -25.17 6.84 -4.91
CA PRO A 596 -25.56 8.21 -4.57
C PRO A 596 -24.61 9.28 -5.10
N VAL A 597 -23.41 8.90 -5.58
CA VAL A 597 -22.43 9.83 -6.13
C VAL A 597 -22.76 10.12 -7.59
N GLY A 598 -22.91 11.41 -7.92
CA GLY A 598 -23.10 11.87 -9.29
C GLY A 598 -21.75 12.10 -9.97
N ARG A 599 -21.67 11.79 -11.25
CA ARG A 599 -20.55 12.06 -12.16
C ARG A 599 -20.91 13.23 -13.06
N LEU A 600 -20.13 14.29 -13.01
CA LEU A 600 -20.39 15.53 -13.73
C LEU A 600 -19.44 15.62 -14.94
N THR A 601 -20.01 15.74 -16.14
CA THR A 601 -19.23 16.00 -17.36
C THR A 601 -18.77 17.45 -17.47
N LYS A 602 -19.41 18.35 -16.71
CA LYS A 602 -19.10 19.78 -16.61
C LYS A 602 -19.68 20.34 -15.30
N LEU A 603 -19.18 21.49 -14.88
CA LEU A 603 -19.58 22.16 -13.63
C LEU A 603 -20.62 23.29 -13.84
N ASP A 604 -21.08 23.51 -15.08
CA ASP A 604 -22.01 24.59 -15.39
C ASP A 604 -23.31 24.48 -14.56
N GLY A 605 -23.65 25.53 -13.83
CA GLY A 605 -24.88 25.61 -13.04
C GLY A 605 -24.82 24.92 -11.68
N VAL A 606 -23.70 24.32 -11.28
CA VAL A 606 -23.50 23.81 -9.92
C VAL A 606 -23.23 25.00 -8.98
N PRO A 607 -24.03 25.17 -7.90
CA PRO A 607 -23.90 26.33 -7.01
C PRO A 607 -22.73 26.11 -6.01
N LEU A 608 -21.50 26.45 -6.40
CA LEU A 608 -20.27 26.23 -5.60
C LEU A 608 -19.90 27.42 -4.70
N ARG A 609 -19.18 27.15 -3.60
CA ARG A 609 -18.44 28.09 -2.78
C ARG A 609 -16.98 27.67 -2.62
#